data_02c7c2fb14e265cd8d08575a2bbba5b8
#
_entry.id   02c7c2fb14e265cd8d08575a2bbba5b8
#
_cell.length_a   1.000
_cell.length_b   1.000
_cell.length_c   1.000
_cell.angle_alpha   90.00
_cell.angle_beta   90.00
_cell.angle_gamma   90.00
#
_symmetry.space_group_name_H-M   'P 1'
#
loop_
_entity.id
_entity.type
_entity.pdbx_description
1 polymer ?
#
loop_
_entity_poly.entity_id
_entity_poly.type
_entity_poly.pdbx_seq_one_letter_code
_entity_poly.pdbx_strand_id
1 'polypeptide(L)'
;MAQTDEQKLERGRDIWEMTQTKGWQILSNSIAEEIKLETAELLDCPVKDDLEHKQLIKAYKKVLRMVEGAIADRDEAAQNLRGE
;
A
#
# COMPACT_ATOMS: atom_id res chain seq x y z
N MET A 1 18.09 -9.27 -0.83
CA MET A 1 17.94 -10.55 -1.54
C MET A 1 16.53 -10.69 -2.11
N ALA A 2 16.43 -11.24 -3.31
CA ALA A 2 15.12 -11.50 -3.91
C ALA A 2 14.40 -12.61 -3.15
N GLN A 3 13.10 -12.47 -2.97
CA GLN A 3 12.27 -13.51 -2.36
C GLN A 3 12.04 -14.65 -3.35
N THR A 4 11.98 -15.87 -2.83
CA THR A 4 11.56 -17.03 -3.63
C THR A 4 10.07 -16.95 -3.91
N ASP A 5 9.57 -17.74 -4.87
CA ASP A 5 8.14 -17.79 -5.18
C ASP A 5 7.32 -18.28 -3.97
N GLU A 6 7.86 -19.25 -3.21
CA GLU A 6 7.21 -19.72 -1.98
C GLU A 6 7.11 -18.61 -0.93
N GLN A 7 8.17 -17.81 -0.76
CA GLN A 7 8.16 -16.68 0.17
C GLN A 7 7.17 -15.60 -0.25
N LYS A 8 7.12 -15.29 -1.55
CA LYS A 8 6.16 -14.33 -2.10
C LYS A 8 4.72 -14.81 -1.91
N LEU A 9 4.49 -16.10 -2.13
CA LEU A 9 3.16 -16.70 -1.97
C LEU A 9 2.70 -16.62 -0.52
N GLU A 10 3.55 -17.00 0.41
CA GLU A 10 3.24 -16.96 1.84
C GLU A 10 3.01 -15.53 2.32
N ARG A 11 3.92 -14.61 1.99
CA ARG A 11 3.81 -13.20 2.38
C ARG A 11 2.53 -12.58 1.80
N GLY A 12 2.26 -12.82 0.53
CA GLY A 12 1.08 -12.27 -0.14
C GLY A 12 -0.22 -12.83 0.43
N ARG A 13 -0.22 -14.12 0.82
CA ARG A 13 -1.37 -14.72 1.48
C ARG A 13 -1.64 -14.05 2.82
N ASP A 14 -0.60 -13.87 3.63
CA ASP A 14 -0.74 -13.24 4.95
C ASP A 14 -1.23 -11.80 4.83
N ILE A 15 -0.68 -11.04 3.88
CA ILE A 15 -1.12 -9.67 3.61
C ILE A 15 -2.56 -9.66 3.11
N TRP A 16 -2.91 -10.56 2.20
CA TRP A 16 -4.28 -10.65 1.69
C TRP A 16 -5.28 -10.95 2.82
N GLU A 17 -4.96 -11.91 3.70
CA GLU A 17 -5.81 -12.23 4.85
C GLU A 17 -5.99 -11.00 5.74
N MET A 18 -4.93 -10.24 5.98
CA MET A 18 -5.00 -8.98 6.74
C MET A 18 -5.99 -8.01 6.10
N THR A 19 -6.01 -7.89 4.76
CA THR A 19 -6.92 -6.97 4.07
C THR A 19 -8.39 -7.37 4.18
N GLN A 20 -8.69 -8.60 4.59
CA GLN A 20 -10.06 -9.06 4.80
C GLN A 20 -10.58 -8.72 6.19
N THR A 21 -9.75 -8.11 7.04
CA THR A 21 -10.15 -7.77 8.41
C THR A 21 -10.85 -6.42 8.47
N LYS A 22 -11.71 -6.28 9.48
CA LYS A 22 -12.36 -5.00 9.76
C LYS A 22 -11.33 -3.94 10.14
N GLY A 23 -10.28 -4.32 10.87
CA GLY A 23 -9.21 -3.41 11.24
C GLY A 23 -8.52 -2.79 10.04
N TRP A 24 -8.25 -3.58 9.01
CA TRP A 24 -7.65 -3.05 7.78
C TRP A 24 -8.62 -2.09 7.06
N GLN A 25 -9.91 -2.41 7.02
CA GLN A 25 -10.89 -1.51 6.41
C GLN A 25 -10.89 -0.15 7.10
N ILE A 26 -10.87 -0.15 8.43
CA ILE A 26 -10.82 1.09 9.21
C ILE A 26 -9.53 1.86 8.90
N LEU A 27 -8.39 1.17 8.95
CA LEU A 27 -7.09 1.81 8.75
C LEU A 27 -6.94 2.33 7.32
N SER A 28 -7.30 1.54 6.32
CA SER A 28 -7.17 1.96 4.92
C SER A 28 -8.08 3.14 4.59
N ASN A 29 -9.29 3.18 5.17
CA ASN A 29 -10.18 4.33 5.04
C ASN A 29 -9.59 5.57 5.71
N SER A 30 -8.97 5.41 6.88
CA SER A 30 -8.30 6.51 7.57
C SER A 30 -7.12 7.04 6.73
N ILE A 31 -6.34 6.16 6.12
CA ILE A 31 -5.25 6.57 5.23
C ILE A 31 -5.79 7.35 4.03
N ALA A 32 -6.89 6.87 3.43
CA ALA A 32 -7.51 7.57 2.29
C ALA A 32 -8.01 8.96 2.69
N GLU A 33 -8.58 9.10 3.89
CA GLU A 33 -9.01 10.40 4.40
C GLU A 33 -7.83 11.34 4.65
N GLU A 34 -6.71 10.82 5.19
CA GLU A 34 -5.51 11.62 5.39
C GLU A 34 -4.93 12.11 4.06
N ILE A 35 -4.97 11.29 3.02
CA ILE A 35 -4.52 11.69 1.68
C ILE A 35 -5.40 12.85 1.16
N LYS A 36 -6.70 12.76 1.36
CA LYS A 36 -7.63 13.83 0.95
C LYS A 36 -7.36 15.13 1.70
N LEU A 37 -7.16 15.04 3.03
CA LEU A 37 -6.87 16.21 3.87
C LEU A 37 -5.55 16.86 3.46
N GLU A 38 -4.50 16.08 3.27
CA GLU A 38 -3.20 16.61 2.86
C GLU A 38 -3.26 17.22 1.45
N THR A 39 -4.03 16.62 0.55
CA THR A 39 -4.23 17.16 -0.80
C THR A 39 -4.95 18.51 -0.75
N ALA A 40 -5.99 18.63 0.08
CA ALA A 40 -6.72 19.87 0.25
C ALA A 40 -5.83 20.96 0.87
N GLU A 41 -5.05 20.61 1.89
CA GLU A 41 -4.12 21.55 2.52
C GLU A 41 -3.01 21.99 1.56
N LEU A 42 -2.55 21.10 0.70
CA LEU A 42 -1.54 21.41 -0.32
C LEU A 42 -2.00 22.52 -1.26
N LEU A 43 -3.29 22.55 -1.61
CA LEU A 43 -3.86 23.55 -2.50
C LEU A 43 -3.90 24.94 -1.86
N ASP A 44 -3.99 25.01 -0.53
CA ASP A 44 -4.14 26.27 0.20
C ASP A 44 -2.89 26.70 0.98
N CYS A 45 -1.85 25.84 1.05
CA CYS A 45 -0.69 26.12 1.86
C CYS A 45 0.27 27.10 1.18
N PRO A 46 1.12 27.82 1.96
CA PRO A 46 2.23 28.57 1.40
C PRO A 46 3.21 27.65 0.66
N VAL A 47 3.86 28.18 -0.38
CA VAL A 47 4.82 27.40 -1.18
C VAL A 47 5.90 26.72 -0.33
N LYS A 48 6.33 27.38 0.75
CA LYS A 48 7.35 26.83 1.67
C LYS A 48 6.94 25.51 2.34
N ASP A 49 5.64 25.27 2.48
CA ASP A 49 5.11 24.07 3.15
C ASP A 49 4.67 22.98 2.14
N ASP A 50 4.75 23.29 0.86
CA ASP A 50 4.32 22.42 -0.24
C ASP A 50 5.03 21.07 -0.21
N LEU A 51 6.33 21.04 -0.01
CA LEU A 51 7.12 19.81 -0.01
C LEU A 51 6.72 18.87 1.12
N GLU A 52 6.44 19.40 2.31
CA GLU A 52 6.03 18.59 3.45
C GLU A 52 4.73 17.84 3.18
N HIS A 53 3.71 18.55 2.65
CA HIS A 53 2.43 17.91 2.29
C HIS A 53 2.61 16.87 1.19
N LYS A 54 3.43 17.16 0.19
CA LYS A 54 3.72 16.20 -0.89
C LYS A 54 4.40 14.94 -0.37
N GLN A 55 5.33 15.08 0.57
CA GLN A 55 6.02 13.94 1.17
C GLN A 55 5.07 13.06 1.98
N LEU A 56 4.15 13.67 2.73
CA LEU A 56 3.13 12.92 3.49
C LEU A 56 2.20 12.14 2.54
N ILE A 57 1.75 12.77 1.48
CA ILE A 57 0.90 12.11 0.48
C ILE A 57 1.64 10.91 -0.12
N LYS A 58 2.90 11.07 -0.49
CA LYS A 58 3.71 9.99 -1.04
C LYS A 58 3.88 8.84 -0.06
N ALA A 59 4.10 9.16 1.22
CA ALA A 59 4.28 8.15 2.26
C ALA A 59 3.01 7.32 2.45
N TYR A 60 1.86 7.95 2.53
CA TYR A 60 0.58 7.26 2.66
C TYR A 60 0.29 6.37 1.44
N LYS A 61 0.51 6.90 0.24
CA LYS A 61 0.32 6.12 -1.00
C LYS A 61 1.28 4.95 -1.07
N LYS A 62 2.50 5.10 -0.58
CA LYS A 62 3.50 4.02 -0.55
C LYS A 62 3.02 2.86 0.31
N VAL A 63 2.44 3.12 1.48
CA VAL A 63 1.89 2.07 2.34
C VAL A 63 0.84 1.25 1.59
N LEU A 64 -0.11 1.92 0.93
CA LEU A 64 -1.15 1.25 0.16
C LEU A 64 -0.56 0.41 -0.99
N ARG A 65 0.45 0.94 -1.69
CA ARG A 65 1.13 0.22 -2.76
C ARG A 65 1.90 -0.99 -2.27
N MET A 66 2.46 -0.93 -1.06
CA MET A 66 3.15 -2.09 -0.48
C MET A 66 2.19 -3.25 -0.27
N VAL A 67 0.99 -2.96 0.19
CA VAL A 67 -0.05 -3.98 0.38
C VAL A 67 -0.49 -4.55 -0.96
N GLU A 68 -0.81 -3.70 -1.92
CA GLU A 68 -1.20 -4.13 -3.27
C GLU A 68 -0.10 -4.91 -3.96
N GLY A 69 1.15 -4.47 -3.81
CA GLY A 69 2.32 -5.13 -4.39
C GLY A 69 2.54 -6.53 -3.84
N ALA A 70 2.35 -6.72 -2.53
CA ALA A 70 2.49 -8.04 -1.91
C ALA A 70 1.44 -9.03 -2.44
N ILE A 71 0.22 -8.56 -2.66
CA ILE A 71 -0.86 -9.39 -3.21
C ILE A 71 -0.57 -9.73 -4.68
N ALA A 72 -0.11 -8.75 -5.47
CA ALA A 72 0.27 -8.98 -6.86
C ALA A 72 1.42 -9.98 -6.97
N ASP A 73 2.42 -9.88 -6.09
CA ASP A 73 3.54 -10.82 -6.03
C ASP A 73 3.07 -12.24 -5.70
N ARG A 74 2.08 -12.38 -4.82
CA ARG A 74 1.45 -13.67 -4.51
C ARG A 74 0.85 -14.29 -5.76
N ASP A 75 0.10 -13.50 -6.51
CA ASP A 75 -0.59 -13.99 -7.72
C ASP A 75 0.43 -14.43 -8.77
N GLU A 76 1.50 -13.66 -8.97
CA GLU A 76 2.60 -14.02 -9.87
C GLU A 76 3.30 -15.30 -9.41
N ALA A 77 3.61 -15.40 -8.12
CA ALA A 77 4.28 -16.57 -7.56
C ALA A 77 3.40 -17.82 -7.71
N ALA A 78 2.09 -17.70 -7.51
CA ALA A 78 1.16 -18.81 -7.70
C ALA A 78 1.17 -19.30 -9.15
N GLN A 79 1.23 -18.40 -10.12
CA GLN A 79 1.32 -18.76 -11.54
C GLN A 79 2.65 -19.46 -11.84
N ASN A 80 3.77 -18.94 -11.33
CA ASN A 80 5.09 -19.53 -11.53
C ASN A 80 5.16 -20.96 -10.96
N LEU A 81 4.59 -21.17 -9.77
CA LEU A 81 4.59 -22.49 -9.13
C LEU A 81 3.68 -23.50 -9.85
N ARG A 82 2.72 -23.03 -10.64
CA ARG A 82 1.88 -23.90 -11.48
C ARG A 82 2.54 -24.21 -12.82
N GLY A 83 3.71 -23.65 -13.10
CA GLY A 83 4.45 -23.91 -14.33
C GLY A 83 3.93 -23.17 -15.54
N GLU A 84 3.24 -22.07 -15.34
CA GLU A 84 2.72 -21.23 -16.42
C GLU A 84 3.63 -20.06 -16.76
#